data_81e51f1772c6134f8b9fee5711ce1e97
#
_entry.id   81e51f1772c6134f8b9fee5711ce1e97
#
_cell.length_a   1.000
_cell.length_b   1.000
_cell.length_c   1.000
_cell.angle_alpha   90.00
_cell.angle_beta   90.00
_cell.angle_gamma   90.00
#
_symmetry.space_group_name_H-M   'P 1'
#
loop_
_entity.id
_entity.type
_entity.pdbx_description
1 polymer ?
#
loop_
_entity_poly.entity_id
_entity_poly.type
_entity_poly.pdbx_seq_one_letter_code
_entity_poly.pdbx_strand_id
1 'polypeptide(L)'
;MTPKEGNQRNPADRVALAVGDRFVATVEKVAHGGHFIVRHQGAVIFVRHGIPGEEVEIEITGTGSSFNRADVISVISASPDRVSAPCQFAHRAGCGGCDFQHISLPRQRQLKSEVITEQFSRIAKQEINVEVEEVGAALGYRTRFNAVTTRNGDLGFKQARSNKVIPVSDCRILSPEMKYQELSAKRWKGDLRVEVSLSSTGERTIATGYS
;
A
#
# COMPACT_ATOMS: atom_id res chain seq x y z
N MET A 1 -4.86 17.89 39.10
CA MET A 1 -3.74 17.91 38.14
C MET A 1 -2.92 16.66 38.39
N THR A 2 -3.16 15.63 37.64
CA THR A 2 -2.37 14.39 37.65
C THR A 2 -1.48 14.37 36.41
N PRO A 3 -0.15 14.13 36.54
CA PRO A 3 0.75 14.08 35.40
C PRO A 3 0.43 12.84 34.55
N LYS A 4 0.23 13.02 33.25
CA LYS A 4 0.21 11.92 32.30
C LYS A 4 1.63 11.35 32.22
N GLU A 5 1.87 10.22 32.82
CA GLU A 5 3.07 9.41 32.62
C GLU A 5 3.12 8.93 31.16
N GLY A 6 3.84 9.66 30.36
CA GLY A 6 4.28 9.21 29.05
C GLY A 6 5.34 8.12 29.24
N ASN A 7 4.96 6.87 29.15
CA ASN A 7 5.88 5.72 29.22
C ASN A 7 6.80 5.74 27.99
N GLN A 8 7.86 6.57 28.02
CA GLN A 8 8.98 6.52 27.09
C GLN A 8 9.87 5.34 27.50
N ARG A 9 9.55 4.15 26.96
CA ARG A 9 10.45 2.99 27.08
C ARG A 9 11.80 3.37 26.44
N ASN A 10 12.88 3.02 27.14
CA ASN A 10 14.26 3.27 26.74
C ASN A 10 14.53 2.62 25.36
N PRO A 11 15.19 3.31 24.41
CA PRO A 11 15.59 2.70 23.14
C PRO A 11 16.41 1.41 23.26
N ALA A 12 17.07 1.21 24.39
CA ALA A 12 17.86 0.00 24.69
C ALA A 12 17.00 -1.28 24.91
N ASP A 13 15.68 -1.15 25.14
CA ASP A 13 14.78 -2.30 25.41
C ASP A 13 14.11 -2.85 24.12
N ARG A 14 14.51 -2.39 22.95
CA ARG A 14 13.93 -2.88 21.68
C ARG A 14 14.60 -4.16 21.25
N VAL A 15 13.79 -5.17 20.90
CA VAL A 15 14.31 -6.37 20.26
C VAL A 15 14.97 -6.04 18.92
N ALA A 16 16.16 -6.60 18.68
CA ALA A 16 16.80 -6.52 17.39
C ALA A 16 16.12 -7.50 16.42
N LEU A 17 15.43 -6.97 15.41
CA LEU A 17 14.78 -7.75 14.37
C LEU A 17 15.65 -7.81 13.13
N ALA A 18 15.65 -8.94 12.44
CA ALA A 18 16.35 -9.16 11.18
C ALA A 18 15.33 -9.34 10.02
N VAL A 19 15.78 -9.05 8.79
CA VAL A 19 14.99 -9.35 7.58
C VAL A 19 14.78 -10.86 7.49
N GLY A 20 13.54 -11.29 7.30
CA GLY A 20 13.13 -12.69 7.28
C GLY A 20 12.56 -13.22 8.60
N ASP A 21 12.71 -12.47 9.72
CA ASP A 21 12.07 -12.86 10.98
C ASP A 21 10.56 -12.91 10.82
N ARG A 22 9.93 -13.93 11.44
CA ARG A 22 8.50 -14.17 11.40
C ARG A 22 7.93 -14.31 12.80
N PHE A 23 6.80 -13.72 13.03
CA PHE A 23 6.04 -13.87 14.27
C PHE A 23 4.60 -13.43 14.10
N VAL A 24 3.77 -13.85 15.06
CA VAL A 24 2.36 -13.46 15.14
C VAL A 24 2.24 -12.16 15.92
N ALA A 25 1.39 -11.26 15.41
CA ALA A 25 1.12 -9.98 16.05
C ALA A 25 -0.27 -9.45 15.70
N THR A 26 -0.79 -8.56 16.54
CA THR A 26 -2.04 -7.86 16.29
C THR A 26 -1.76 -6.54 15.56
N VAL A 27 -2.52 -6.26 14.52
CA VAL A 27 -2.49 -4.98 13.81
C VAL A 27 -3.23 -3.94 14.65
N GLU A 28 -2.53 -2.87 15.07
CA GLU A 28 -3.08 -1.90 16.01
C GLU A 28 -3.89 -0.80 15.31
N LYS A 29 -3.30 -0.13 14.34
CA LYS A 29 -3.91 1.02 13.66
C LYS A 29 -3.33 1.25 12.27
N VAL A 30 -4.04 2.08 11.49
CA VAL A 30 -3.55 2.59 10.22
C VAL A 30 -2.48 3.67 10.44
N ALA A 31 -1.55 3.77 9.50
CA ALA A 31 -0.57 4.84 9.44
C ALA A 31 -0.62 5.55 8.08
N HIS A 32 -0.05 6.75 8.02
CA HIS A 32 0.12 7.47 6.77
C HIS A 32 0.88 6.63 5.73
N GLY A 33 0.48 6.73 4.47
CA GLY A 33 1.15 6.04 3.35
C GLY A 33 0.68 4.60 3.11
N GLY A 34 -0.51 4.22 3.60
CA GLY A 34 -1.12 2.91 3.30
C GLY A 34 -0.54 1.75 4.11
N HIS A 35 0.10 2.05 5.23
CA HIS A 35 0.68 1.06 6.13
C HIS A 35 -0.15 0.93 7.40
N PHE A 36 0.09 -0.14 8.13
CA PHE A 36 -0.49 -0.40 9.44
C PHE A 36 0.62 -0.54 10.48
N ILE A 37 0.30 -0.32 11.74
CA ILE A 37 1.26 -0.38 12.83
C ILE A 37 1.03 -1.68 13.62
N VAL A 38 2.14 -2.36 13.85
CA VAL A 38 2.29 -3.46 14.81
C VAL A 38 3.38 -3.05 15.80
N ARG A 39 3.20 -3.40 17.07
CA ARG A 39 4.25 -3.31 18.07
C ARG A 39 4.65 -4.69 18.56
N HIS A 40 5.94 -4.94 18.60
CA HIS A 40 6.50 -6.18 19.08
C HIS A 40 7.74 -5.90 19.93
N GLN A 41 7.69 -6.29 21.22
CA GLN A 41 8.81 -6.13 22.16
C GLN A 41 9.50 -4.75 22.07
N GLY A 42 8.71 -3.67 22.12
CA GLY A 42 9.19 -2.28 22.05
C GLY A 42 9.52 -1.76 20.64
N ALA A 43 9.61 -2.63 19.62
CA ALA A 43 9.82 -2.22 18.24
C ALA A 43 8.51 -1.77 17.57
N VAL A 44 8.58 -0.69 16.78
CA VAL A 44 7.51 -0.24 15.89
C VAL A 44 7.73 -0.83 14.50
N ILE A 45 6.70 -1.43 13.94
CA ILE A 45 6.75 -2.12 12.66
C ILE A 45 5.63 -1.60 11.78
N PHE A 46 5.99 -1.10 10.59
CA PHE A 46 5.03 -0.75 9.56
C PHE A 46 4.74 -1.97 8.69
N VAL A 47 3.50 -2.43 8.72
CA VAL A 47 3.06 -3.65 8.06
C VAL A 47 2.16 -3.30 6.87
N ARG A 48 2.27 -4.05 5.78
CA ARG A 48 1.35 -3.97 4.63
C ARG A 48 0.38 -5.15 4.66
N HIS A 49 -0.79 -4.95 4.07
CA HIS A 49 -1.84 -5.95 3.87
C HIS A 49 -2.55 -6.46 5.14
N GLY A 50 -2.38 -5.77 6.28
CA GLY A 50 -3.19 -6.00 7.49
C GLY A 50 -4.42 -5.09 7.56
N ILE A 51 -5.27 -5.34 8.53
CA ILE A 51 -6.40 -4.47 8.93
C ILE A 51 -6.36 -4.34 10.45
N PRO A 52 -6.60 -3.15 11.03
CA PRO A 52 -6.63 -3.00 12.49
C PRO A 52 -7.58 -3.99 13.18
N GLY A 53 -7.09 -4.64 14.23
CA GLY A 53 -7.78 -5.68 14.99
C GLY A 53 -7.50 -7.10 14.52
N GLU A 54 -6.87 -7.30 13.36
CA GLU A 54 -6.49 -8.64 12.92
C GLU A 54 -5.31 -9.19 13.70
N GLU A 55 -5.34 -10.50 13.94
CA GLU A 55 -4.17 -11.27 14.32
C GLU A 55 -3.55 -11.87 13.05
N VAL A 56 -2.28 -11.55 12.82
CA VAL A 56 -1.58 -11.87 11.56
C VAL A 56 -0.20 -12.43 11.85
N GLU A 57 0.27 -13.33 10.99
CA GLU A 57 1.70 -13.65 10.91
C GLU A 57 2.35 -12.68 9.94
N ILE A 58 3.44 -12.06 10.36
CA ILE A 58 4.20 -11.09 9.56
C ILE A 58 5.62 -11.57 9.32
N GLU A 59 6.21 -11.12 8.22
CA GLU A 59 7.63 -11.32 7.89
C GLU A 59 8.31 -9.97 7.77
N ILE A 60 9.40 -9.76 8.49
CA ILE A 60 10.21 -8.54 8.42
C ILE A 60 10.85 -8.43 7.04
N THR A 61 10.56 -7.34 6.34
CA THR A 61 11.08 -7.04 4.98
C THR A 61 12.13 -5.94 4.96
N GLY A 62 12.33 -5.26 6.08
CA GLY A 62 13.36 -4.22 6.21
C GLY A 62 13.48 -3.73 7.63
N THR A 63 14.70 -3.41 8.02
CA THR A 63 15.03 -2.89 9.36
C THR A 63 15.55 -1.46 9.27
N GLY A 64 15.33 -0.68 10.31
CA GLY A 64 15.79 0.70 10.41
C GLY A 64 15.95 1.14 11.87
N SER A 65 16.65 2.23 12.09
CA SER A 65 16.96 2.76 13.42
C SER A 65 15.71 3.19 14.22
N SER A 66 14.67 3.65 13.53
CA SER A 66 13.46 4.17 14.18
C SER A 66 12.26 3.23 14.08
N PHE A 67 12.18 2.45 13.02
CA PHE A 67 11.10 1.51 12.75
C PHE A 67 11.52 0.41 11.79
N ASN A 68 10.82 -0.70 11.83
CA ASN A 68 10.98 -1.81 10.90
C ASN A 68 9.81 -1.86 9.91
N ARG A 69 9.94 -2.69 8.90
CA ARG A 69 8.91 -2.94 7.89
C ARG A 69 8.65 -4.43 7.78
N ALA A 70 7.39 -4.76 7.53
CA ALA A 70 6.97 -6.14 7.34
C ALA A 70 5.81 -6.23 6.33
N ASP A 71 5.59 -7.44 5.84
CA ASP A 71 4.39 -7.80 5.10
C ASP A 71 3.62 -8.87 5.87
N VAL A 72 2.30 -8.84 5.83
CA VAL A 72 1.45 -9.94 6.27
C VAL A 72 1.67 -11.13 5.36
N ILE A 73 1.97 -12.30 5.93
CA ILE A 73 2.14 -13.56 5.20
C ILE A 73 0.96 -14.50 5.38
N SER A 74 0.29 -14.44 6.54
CA SER A 74 -0.98 -15.13 6.78
C SER A 74 -1.87 -14.33 7.75
N VAL A 75 -3.18 -14.53 7.64
CA VAL A 75 -4.18 -13.93 8.54
C VAL A 75 -4.73 -15.05 9.41
N ILE A 76 -4.56 -14.95 10.73
CA ILE A 76 -5.00 -15.95 11.71
C ILE A 76 -6.43 -15.66 12.13
N SER A 77 -6.71 -14.40 12.51
CA SER A 77 -8.04 -13.92 12.82
C SER A 77 -8.37 -12.71 11.96
N ALA A 78 -9.28 -12.89 11.01
CA ALA A 78 -9.61 -11.86 10.03
C ALA A 78 -10.61 -10.83 10.58
N SER A 79 -10.44 -9.57 10.20
CA SER A 79 -11.44 -8.53 10.37
C SER A 79 -12.71 -8.83 9.54
N PRO A 80 -13.93 -8.50 10.02
CA PRO A 80 -15.14 -8.55 9.20
C PRO A 80 -15.08 -7.64 7.95
N ASP A 81 -14.17 -6.66 7.97
CA ASP A 81 -13.92 -5.75 6.85
C ASP A 81 -12.95 -6.30 5.79
N ARG A 82 -12.42 -7.50 6.00
CA ARG A 82 -11.56 -8.14 5.00
C ARG A 82 -12.36 -8.70 3.86
N VAL A 83 -11.97 -8.30 2.64
CA VAL A 83 -12.60 -8.76 1.39
C VAL A 83 -11.55 -9.34 0.44
N SER A 84 -11.98 -10.14 -0.53
CA SER A 84 -11.11 -10.54 -1.63
C SER A 84 -10.77 -9.33 -2.50
N ALA A 85 -9.48 -9.11 -2.74
CA ALA A 85 -9.04 -8.01 -3.59
C ALA A 85 -9.53 -8.24 -5.04
N PRO A 86 -10.17 -7.25 -5.68
CA PRO A 86 -10.66 -7.39 -7.06
C PRO A 86 -9.55 -7.52 -8.10
N CYS A 87 -8.33 -7.12 -7.78
CA CYS A 87 -7.16 -7.24 -8.64
C CYS A 87 -6.27 -8.40 -8.21
N GLN A 88 -6.04 -9.35 -9.12
CA GLN A 88 -5.19 -10.52 -8.87
C GLN A 88 -3.72 -10.16 -8.54
N PHE A 89 -3.26 -8.95 -8.87
CA PHE A 89 -1.91 -8.48 -8.59
C PHE A 89 -1.81 -7.69 -7.26
N ALA A 90 -2.92 -7.49 -6.53
CA ALA A 90 -2.95 -6.73 -5.28
C ALA A 90 -2.60 -7.63 -4.08
N HIS A 91 -1.38 -8.16 -4.07
CA HIS A 91 -0.84 -8.99 -2.99
C HIS A 91 0.67 -8.72 -2.77
N ARG A 92 1.27 -9.25 -1.69
CA ARG A 92 2.65 -8.94 -1.27
C ARG A 92 3.72 -9.17 -2.35
N ALA A 93 3.55 -10.18 -3.19
CA ALA A 93 4.51 -10.50 -4.26
C ALA A 93 4.13 -9.89 -5.61
N GLY A 94 3.02 -9.16 -5.67
CA GLY A 94 2.47 -8.58 -6.88
C GLY A 94 2.85 -7.12 -7.11
N CYS A 95 1.99 -6.42 -7.83
CA CYS A 95 2.12 -4.99 -8.12
C CYS A 95 2.06 -4.14 -6.85
N GLY A 96 2.97 -3.18 -6.72
CA GLY A 96 3.04 -2.26 -5.57
C GLY A 96 2.10 -1.06 -5.64
N GLY A 97 1.16 -1.03 -6.59
CA GLY A 97 0.32 0.15 -6.86
C GLY A 97 -0.92 0.30 -5.98
N CYS A 98 -1.31 -0.72 -5.21
CA CYS A 98 -2.52 -0.71 -4.39
C CYS A 98 -2.28 -1.37 -3.04
N ASP A 99 -2.64 -0.65 -1.95
CA ASP A 99 -2.41 -1.11 -0.58
C ASP A 99 -3.68 -1.53 0.16
N PHE A 100 -4.89 -1.15 -0.32
CA PHE A 100 -6.15 -1.29 0.44
C PHE A 100 -7.20 -2.18 -0.24
N GLN A 101 -6.91 -2.83 -1.36
CA GLN A 101 -7.93 -3.59 -2.09
C GLN A 101 -8.48 -4.81 -1.32
N HIS A 102 -7.81 -5.24 -0.27
CA HIS A 102 -8.26 -6.31 0.64
C HIS A 102 -9.19 -5.81 1.75
N ILE A 103 -9.58 -4.54 1.74
CA ILE A 103 -10.40 -3.87 2.77
C ILE A 103 -11.72 -3.42 2.15
N SER A 104 -12.83 -3.57 2.87
CA SER A 104 -14.15 -3.07 2.43
C SER A 104 -14.14 -1.56 2.18
N LEU A 105 -14.85 -1.06 1.17
CA LEU A 105 -14.85 0.37 0.81
C LEU A 105 -15.26 1.29 1.97
N PRO A 106 -16.30 0.96 2.77
CA PRO A 106 -16.62 1.76 3.94
C PRO A 106 -15.44 1.85 4.93
N ARG A 107 -14.77 0.71 5.20
CA ARG A 107 -13.64 0.69 6.12
C ARG A 107 -12.42 1.45 5.56
N GLN A 108 -12.18 1.40 4.27
CA GLN A 108 -11.14 2.22 3.63
C GLN A 108 -11.34 3.71 3.88
N ARG A 109 -12.60 4.22 3.80
CA ARG A 109 -12.92 5.62 4.07
C ARG A 109 -12.67 5.98 5.54
N GLN A 110 -13.11 5.14 6.47
CA GLN A 110 -12.86 5.32 7.90
C GLN A 110 -11.36 5.39 8.20
N LEU A 111 -10.57 4.45 7.68
CA LEU A 111 -9.11 4.44 7.85
C LEU A 111 -8.44 5.71 7.30
N LYS A 112 -8.93 6.23 6.18
CA LYS A 112 -8.44 7.52 5.64
C LYS A 112 -8.80 8.69 6.55
N SER A 113 -10.02 8.71 7.12
CA SER A 113 -10.43 9.71 8.11
C SER A 113 -9.54 9.64 9.35
N GLU A 114 -9.29 8.44 9.88
CA GLU A 114 -8.37 8.22 11.02
C GLU A 114 -6.97 8.78 10.76
N VAL A 115 -6.41 8.54 9.56
CA VAL A 115 -5.09 9.07 9.16
C VAL A 115 -5.09 10.59 9.14
N ILE A 116 -6.11 11.22 8.54
CA ILE A 116 -6.19 12.69 8.46
C ILE A 116 -6.28 13.29 9.86
N THR A 117 -7.20 12.79 10.68
CA THR A 117 -7.40 13.23 12.07
C THR A 117 -6.10 13.11 12.88
N GLU A 118 -5.40 11.96 12.78
CA GLU A 118 -4.13 11.77 13.48
C GLU A 118 -3.04 12.75 13.00
N GLN A 119 -2.96 13.03 11.70
CA GLN A 119 -1.96 13.97 11.17
C GLN A 119 -2.23 15.41 11.67
N PHE A 120 -3.48 15.86 11.71
CA PHE A 120 -3.84 17.18 12.22
C PHE A 120 -3.55 17.29 13.72
N SER A 121 -3.97 16.31 14.52
CA SER A 121 -3.67 16.29 15.96
C SER A 121 -2.17 16.29 16.22
N ARG A 122 -1.39 15.45 15.52
CA ARG A 122 0.04 15.30 15.77
C ARG A 122 0.88 16.48 15.27
N ILE A 123 0.60 16.97 14.05
CA ILE A 123 1.44 17.99 13.38
C ILE A 123 0.91 19.40 13.65
N ALA A 124 -0.37 19.65 13.44
CA ALA A 124 -0.98 20.95 13.59
C ALA A 124 -1.45 21.24 15.03
N LYS A 125 -1.44 20.23 15.93
CA LYS A 125 -1.98 20.31 17.29
C LYS A 125 -3.46 20.73 17.31
N GLN A 126 -4.21 20.32 16.29
CA GLN A 126 -5.63 20.61 16.13
C GLN A 126 -6.42 19.30 16.16
N GLU A 127 -7.44 19.28 17.00
CA GLU A 127 -8.41 18.17 17.01
C GLU A 127 -9.50 18.50 15.99
N ILE A 128 -9.58 17.68 14.96
CA ILE A 128 -10.60 17.79 13.91
C ILE A 128 -11.36 16.47 13.79
N ASN A 129 -12.59 16.54 13.36
CA ASN A 129 -13.35 15.37 12.94
C ASN A 129 -13.56 15.45 11.42
N VAL A 130 -13.05 14.42 10.71
CA VAL A 130 -13.12 14.36 9.25
C VAL A 130 -13.86 13.11 8.83
N GLU A 131 -14.82 13.27 7.96
CA GLU A 131 -15.46 12.18 7.26
C GLU A 131 -15.00 12.17 5.80
N VAL A 132 -14.47 11.04 5.34
CA VAL A 132 -14.05 10.85 3.95
C VAL A 132 -15.25 10.32 3.16
N GLU A 133 -15.72 11.11 2.21
CA GLU A 133 -16.85 10.80 1.35
C GLU A 133 -16.45 9.91 0.16
N GLU A 134 -17.43 9.21 -0.38
CA GLU A 134 -17.30 8.49 -1.64
C GLU A 134 -17.46 9.44 -2.82
N VAL A 135 -16.49 9.45 -3.72
CA VAL A 135 -16.54 10.24 -4.95
C VAL A 135 -16.25 9.33 -6.14
N GLY A 136 -17.25 9.13 -6.97
CA GLY A 136 -17.15 8.31 -8.18
C GLY A 136 -16.94 6.81 -7.92
N ALA A 137 -16.50 6.10 -8.94
CA ALA A 137 -16.30 4.65 -8.87
C ALA A 137 -15.02 4.29 -8.10
N ALA A 138 -15.05 3.20 -7.36
CA ALA A 138 -13.90 2.69 -6.62
C ALA A 138 -12.78 2.11 -7.52
N LEU A 139 -13.12 1.74 -8.74
CA LEU A 139 -12.23 1.20 -9.78
C LEU A 139 -12.42 2.00 -11.08
N GLY A 140 -11.50 1.88 -12.03
CA GLY A 140 -11.63 2.51 -13.34
C GLY A 140 -11.50 4.04 -13.34
N TYR A 141 -10.94 4.63 -12.29
CA TYR A 141 -10.88 6.10 -12.14
C TYR A 141 -9.56 6.74 -12.60
N ARG A 142 -8.50 5.94 -12.73
CA ARG A 142 -7.15 6.47 -12.93
C ARG A 142 -6.87 6.73 -14.41
N THR A 143 -6.53 7.97 -14.74
CA THR A 143 -6.30 8.45 -16.11
C THR A 143 -4.82 8.64 -16.46
N ARG A 144 -3.90 8.26 -15.55
CA ARG A 144 -2.46 8.32 -15.76
C ARG A 144 -1.74 7.18 -15.06
N PHE A 145 -0.74 6.60 -15.74
CA PHE A 145 0.16 5.64 -15.11
C PHE A 145 1.59 5.71 -15.68
N ASN A 146 2.52 5.24 -14.86
CA ASN A 146 3.90 4.96 -15.26
C ASN A 146 4.14 3.47 -15.11
N ALA A 147 4.44 2.81 -16.20
CA ALA A 147 4.81 1.40 -16.23
C ALA A 147 6.29 1.25 -16.62
N VAL A 148 6.83 0.07 -16.44
CA VAL A 148 8.17 -0.31 -16.85
C VAL A 148 8.08 -1.61 -17.62
N THR A 149 8.91 -1.79 -18.63
CA THR A 149 8.98 -3.06 -19.34
C THR A 149 10.04 -3.97 -18.73
N THR A 150 9.76 -5.27 -18.70
CA THR A 150 10.79 -6.27 -18.37
C THR A 150 11.85 -6.31 -19.46
N ARG A 151 12.98 -6.96 -19.19
CA ARG A 151 13.98 -7.24 -20.24
C ARG A 151 13.41 -7.97 -21.45
N ASN A 152 12.36 -8.78 -21.24
CA ASN A 152 11.67 -9.50 -22.30
C ASN A 152 10.62 -8.65 -23.03
N GLY A 153 10.41 -7.40 -22.63
CA GLY A 153 9.45 -6.48 -23.25
C GLY A 153 8.01 -6.62 -22.77
N ASP A 154 7.76 -7.29 -21.64
CA ASP A 154 6.43 -7.33 -21.04
C ASP A 154 6.18 -6.07 -20.22
N LEU A 155 5.02 -5.43 -20.41
CA LEU A 155 4.63 -4.24 -19.65
C LEU A 155 4.20 -4.62 -18.23
N GLY A 156 4.65 -3.83 -17.24
CA GLY A 156 4.31 -4.11 -15.86
C GLY A 156 4.56 -2.94 -14.93
N PHE A 157 4.36 -3.19 -13.65
CA PHE A 157 4.62 -2.22 -12.59
C PHE A 157 5.64 -2.77 -11.59
N LYS A 158 6.36 -1.87 -10.94
CA LYS A 158 7.30 -2.27 -9.90
C LYS A 158 6.56 -2.86 -8.70
N GLN A 159 7.10 -3.92 -8.13
CA GLN A 159 6.71 -4.42 -6.83
C GLN A 159 7.00 -3.34 -5.77
N ALA A 160 6.22 -3.32 -4.70
CA ALA A 160 6.42 -2.38 -3.62
C ALA A 160 7.85 -2.40 -3.10
N ARG A 161 8.48 -1.21 -3.05
CA ARG A 161 9.85 -1.00 -2.56
C ARG A 161 10.91 -1.89 -3.22
N SER A 162 10.69 -2.24 -4.48
CA SER A 162 11.59 -3.07 -5.25
C SER A 162 11.74 -2.51 -6.66
N ASN A 163 12.84 -2.83 -7.31
CA ASN A 163 13.02 -2.59 -8.73
C ASN A 163 12.52 -3.77 -9.58
N LYS A 164 12.03 -4.84 -8.95
CA LYS A 164 11.45 -5.98 -9.66
C LYS A 164 10.18 -5.55 -10.37
N VAL A 165 10.15 -5.75 -11.68
CA VAL A 165 8.96 -5.48 -12.52
C VAL A 165 8.08 -6.73 -12.50
N ILE A 166 6.82 -6.53 -12.16
CA ILE A 166 5.77 -7.56 -12.21
C ILE A 166 4.98 -7.32 -13.50
N PRO A 167 5.02 -8.24 -14.48
CA PRO A 167 4.15 -8.16 -15.64
C PRO A 167 2.69 -8.14 -15.20
N VAL A 168 1.94 -7.16 -15.69
CA VAL A 168 0.53 -6.97 -15.33
C VAL A 168 -0.29 -6.97 -16.60
N SER A 169 -1.21 -7.90 -16.74
CA SER A 169 -2.08 -8.03 -17.91
C SER A 169 -3.31 -7.13 -17.85
N ASP A 170 -3.77 -6.79 -16.64
CA ASP A 170 -4.93 -5.94 -16.39
C ASP A 170 -4.72 -5.08 -15.14
N CYS A 171 -5.16 -3.84 -15.17
CA CYS A 171 -5.09 -2.93 -14.04
C CYS A 171 -6.46 -2.33 -13.73
N ARG A 172 -7.13 -2.87 -12.71
CA ARG A 172 -8.52 -2.58 -12.35
C ARG A 172 -8.80 -1.14 -11.96
N ILE A 173 -7.80 -0.36 -11.55
CA ILE A 173 -7.98 1.05 -11.20
C ILE A 173 -7.83 2.00 -12.39
N LEU A 174 -7.29 1.55 -13.51
CA LEU A 174 -7.18 2.38 -14.72
C LEU A 174 -8.55 2.50 -15.39
N SER A 175 -8.85 3.71 -15.91
CA SER A 175 -10.01 3.95 -16.73
C SER A 175 -10.01 3.00 -17.94
N PRO A 176 -11.17 2.45 -18.34
CA PRO A 176 -11.27 1.58 -19.52
C PRO A 176 -10.73 2.24 -20.79
N GLU A 177 -10.88 3.57 -20.93
CA GLU A 177 -10.40 4.34 -22.07
C GLU A 177 -8.87 4.38 -22.17
N MET A 178 -8.15 4.03 -21.08
CA MET A 178 -6.70 3.83 -21.11
C MET A 178 -6.31 2.64 -21.98
N LYS A 179 -7.23 1.69 -22.21
CA LYS A 179 -7.01 0.48 -23.01
C LYS A 179 -5.72 -0.26 -22.62
N TYR A 180 -5.55 -0.42 -21.30
CA TYR A 180 -4.31 -0.99 -20.75
C TYR A 180 -4.02 -2.40 -21.26
N GLN A 181 -5.05 -3.22 -21.45
CA GLN A 181 -4.90 -4.59 -21.96
C GLN A 181 -4.29 -4.61 -23.38
N GLU A 182 -4.65 -3.66 -24.24
CA GLU A 182 -4.01 -3.53 -25.56
C GLU A 182 -2.53 -3.18 -25.46
N LEU A 183 -2.17 -2.34 -24.47
CA LEU A 183 -0.78 -1.96 -24.21
C LEU A 183 0.03 -3.10 -23.61
N SER A 184 -0.55 -3.85 -22.67
CA SER A 184 0.11 -5.00 -22.05
C SER A 184 0.29 -6.19 -22.97
N ALA A 185 -0.58 -6.33 -23.99
CA ALA A 185 -0.45 -7.36 -25.01
C ALA A 185 0.65 -7.09 -26.07
N LYS A 186 1.12 -5.83 -26.14
CA LYS A 186 2.22 -5.47 -27.05
C LYS A 186 3.55 -5.96 -26.49
N ARG A 187 4.45 -6.37 -27.39
CA ARG A 187 5.85 -6.59 -27.06
C ARG A 187 6.60 -5.25 -27.20
N TRP A 188 7.08 -4.76 -26.09
CA TRP A 188 7.87 -3.52 -26.02
C TRP A 188 9.38 -3.82 -26.12
N LYS A 189 10.18 -2.80 -26.35
CA LYS A 189 11.62 -2.89 -26.11
C LYS A 189 11.84 -3.08 -24.58
N GLY A 190 12.85 -3.86 -24.20
CA GLY A 190 13.18 -4.07 -22.80
C GLY A 190 13.69 -2.81 -22.09
N ASP A 191 13.51 -2.79 -20.78
CA ASP A 191 14.00 -1.74 -19.87
C ASP A 191 13.53 -0.31 -20.23
N LEU A 192 12.31 -0.18 -20.74
CA LEU A 192 11.68 1.11 -21.03
C LEU A 192 10.78 1.53 -19.86
N ARG A 193 10.77 2.83 -19.59
CA ARG A 193 9.67 3.49 -18.89
C ARG A 193 8.60 3.86 -19.91
N VAL A 194 7.36 3.52 -19.62
CA VAL A 194 6.18 3.82 -20.44
C VAL A 194 5.22 4.65 -19.61
N GLU A 195 5.04 5.89 -19.99
CA GLU A 195 4.11 6.82 -19.36
C GLU A 195 2.89 6.99 -20.25
N VAL A 196 1.70 6.82 -19.68
CA VAL A 196 0.44 6.98 -20.42
C VAL A 196 -0.46 7.92 -19.66
N SER A 197 -1.05 8.87 -20.35
CA SER A 197 -2.05 9.79 -19.83
C SER A 197 -3.24 9.90 -20.77
N LEU A 198 -4.42 10.09 -20.18
CA LEU A 198 -5.68 10.30 -20.86
C LEU A 198 -6.17 11.72 -20.53
N SER A 199 -6.47 12.53 -21.54
CA SER A 199 -7.05 13.85 -21.35
C SER A 199 -8.55 13.76 -21.01
N SER A 200 -9.13 14.88 -20.60
CA SER A 200 -10.59 14.99 -20.41
C SER A 200 -11.38 14.90 -21.72
N THR A 201 -10.72 15.11 -22.86
CA THR A 201 -11.30 14.97 -24.21
C THR A 201 -11.17 13.54 -24.77
N GLY A 202 -10.57 12.61 -24.01
CA GLY A 202 -10.40 11.22 -24.41
C GLY A 202 -9.14 10.93 -25.23
N GLU A 203 -8.27 11.91 -25.43
CA GLU A 203 -6.99 11.70 -26.11
C GLU A 203 -6.00 10.97 -25.20
N ARG A 204 -5.40 9.91 -25.73
CA ARG A 204 -4.39 9.11 -25.05
C ARG A 204 -2.99 9.41 -25.56
N THR A 205 -2.14 9.92 -24.70
CA THR A 205 -0.72 10.18 -25.00
C THR A 205 0.14 9.07 -24.39
N ILE A 206 1.11 8.58 -25.16
CA ILE A 206 2.08 7.58 -24.73
C ILE A 206 3.48 8.16 -24.94
N ALA A 207 4.24 8.24 -23.86
CA ALA A 207 5.64 8.62 -23.89
C ALA A 207 6.51 7.45 -23.43
N THR A 208 7.67 7.27 -24.05
CA THR A 208 8.64 6.24 -23.67
C THR A 208 10.00 6.85 -23.44
N GLY A 209 10.74 6.29 -22.48
CA GLY A 209 12.11 6.67 -22.15
C GLY A 209 12.86 5.46 -21.58
N TYR A 210 14.15 5.60 -21.36
CA TYR A 210 14.89 4.57 -20.63
C TYR A 210 14.58 4.65 -19.14
N SER A 211 14.49 3.48 -18.47
CA SER A 211 14.22 3.36 -17.05
C SER A 211 15.49 3.50 -16.20
#